data_504a3f1092a5cf937eb081dcb4d08016
#
_entry.id   504a3f1092a5cf937eb081dcb4d08016
#
_cell.length_a   1.000
_cell.length_b   1.000
_cell.length_c   1.000
_cell.angle_alpha   90.00
_cell.angle_beta   90.00
_cell.angle_gamma   90.00
#
_symmetry.space_group_name_H-M   'P 1'
#
loop_
_entity.id
_entity.type
_entity.pdbx_description
1 polymer ?
#
loop_
_entity_poly.entity_id
_entity_poly.type
_entity_poly.pdbx_seq_one_letter_code
_entity_poly.pdbx_strand_id
1 'polypeptide(L)'
;KNESFDVNHYQYTEMTEFKITKQSMPAKMDATCVINTSCEHIVDFDKWWAGIPDGMLVIMQNNDFDDEEHEHADDTVTSLEEFSKRLNVSETLYEGTLALEEYNRYMIVGRK
;
A
#
# COMPACT_ATOMS: atom_id res chain seq x y z
N LYS A 1 -16.89 -9.72 0.71
CA LYS A 1 -16.86 -9.96 -0.63
C LYS A 1 -15.69 -9.34 -1.35
N ASN A 2 -15.01 -10.17 -1.97
CA ASN A 2 -13.71 -9.78 -2.43
C ASN A 2 -13.63 -9.18 -3.80
N GLU A 3 -14.70 -9.17 -4.49
CA GLU A 3 -14.66 -8.57 -5.80
C GLU A 3 -14.38 -7.10 -5.75
N SER A 4 -14.67 -6.48 -4.63
CA SER A 4 -14.38 -5.07 -4.49
C SER A 4 -12.88 -4.81 -4.54
N PHE A 5 -12.09 -5.80 -4.23
CA PHE A 5 -10.65 -5.70 -4.30
C PHE A 5 -10.18 -6.50 -5.50
N ASP A 6 -10.12 -5.86 -6.62
CA ASP A 6 -9.77 -6.50 -7.88
C ASP A 6 -8.27 -6.72 -7.94
N VAL A 7 -7.86 -7.93 -7.70
CA VAL A 7 -6.44 -8.28 -7.69
C VAL A 7 -5.81 -8.02 -9.06
N ASN A 8 -6.54 -8.29 -10.12
CA ASN A 8 -6.01 -8.06 -11.45
C ASN A 8 -5.79 -6.59 -11.71
N HIS A 9 -6.75 -5.79 -11.31
CA HIS A 9 -6.64 -4.36 -11.47
C HIS A 9 -5.50 -3.81 -10.61
N TYR A 10 -5.39 -4.30 -9.40
CA TYR A 10 -4.34 -3.86 -8.51
C TYR A 10 -2.96 -4.18 -9.09
N GLN A 11 -2.77 -5.39 -9.55
CA GLN A 11 -1.50 -5.78 -10.15
C GLN A 11 -1.16 -4.89 -11.33
N TYR A 12 -2.16 -4.59 -12.12
CA TYR A 12 -1.93 -3.76 -13.27
C TYR A 12 -1.49 -2.35 -12.89
N THR A 13 -2.10 -1.80 -11.86
CA THR A 13 -1.74 -0.45 -11.45
C THR A 13 -0.32 -0.35 -10.97
N GLU A 14 0.13 -1.36 -10.24
CA GLU A 14 1.45 -1.33 -9.65
C GLU A 14 2.53 -1.71 -10.62
N MET A 15 2.21 -2.60 -11.51
CA MET A 15 3.22 -3.29 -12.29
C MET A 15 2.85 -3.20 -13.76
N THR A 16 2.88 -2.01 -14.28
CA THR A 16 2.48 -1.79 -15.67
C THR A 16 3.32 -2.59 -16.64
N GLU A 17 4.56 -2.87 -16.29
CA GLU A 17 5.40 -3.73 -17.11
C GLU A 17 4.94 -5.17 -17.08
N PHE A 18 4.08 -5.53 -16.15
CA PHE A 18 3.51 -6.86 -16.07
C PHE A 18 2.12 -6.93 -16.64
N LYS A 19 1.90 -6.21 -17.70
CA LYS A 19 0.58 -6.18 -18.35
C LYS A 19 0.07 -7.55 -18.70
N ILE A 20 0.97 -8.46 -18.99
CA ILE A 20 0.58 -9.82 -19.32
C ILE A 20 -0.20 -10.46 -18.19
N THR A 21 0.10 -10.08 -16.97
CA THR A 21 -0.57 -10.66 -15.82
C THR A 21 -2.05 -10.39 -15.84
N LYS A 22 -2.43 -9.14 -16.07
CA LYS A 22 -3.84 -8.83 -16.05
C LYS A 22 -4.58 -9.45 -17.21
N GLN A 23 -3.90 -9.70 -18.31
CA GLN A 23 -4.53 -10.32 -19.45
C GLN A 23 -4.76 -11.80 -19.24
N SER A 24 -3.86 -12.44 -18.53
CA SER A 24 -3.93 -13.87 -18.34
C SER A 24 -4.73 -14.27 -17.11
N MET A 25 -5.23 -13.33 -16.34
CA MET A 25 -5.88 -13.62 -15.07
C MET A 25 -7.32 -13.13 -15.07
N PRO A 26 -8.17 -13.75 -15.86
CA PRO A 26 -9.58 -13.35 -15.87
C PRO A 26 -10.33 -13.83 -14.64
N ALA A 27 -9.79 -14.84 -13.96
CA ALA A 27 -10.47 -15.42 -12.82
C ALA A 27 -10.26 -14.56 -11.59
N LYS A 28 -11.25 -14.51 -10.75
CA LYS A 28 -11.14 -13.83 -9.48
C LYS A 28 -10.43 -14.70 -8.49
N MET A 29 -9.58 -14.10 -7.70
CA MET A 29 -8.89 -14.78 -6.63
C MET A 29 -9.15 -14.03 -5.34
N ASP A 30 -9.38 -14.78 -4.27
CA ASP A 30 -9.54 -14.18 -2.96
C ASP A 30 -8.15 -13.90 -2.40
N ALA A 31 -7.85 -12.62 -2.20
CA ALA A 31 -6.60 -12.25 -1.58
C ALA A 31 -6.65 -12.56 -0.08
N THR A 32 -5.57 -13.05 0.45
CA THR A 32 -5.44 -13.31 1.88
C THR A 32 -4.51 -12.30 2.55
N CYS A 33 -3.77 -11.57 1.76
CA CYS A 33 -2.83 -10.58 2.25
C CYS A 33 -2.65 -9.52 1.18
N VAL A 34 -2.54 -8.28 1.60
CA VAL A 34 -2.24 -7.17 0.70
C VAL A 34 -0.88 -6.60 1.09
N ILE A 35 0.02 -6.55 0.14
CA ILE A 35 1.35 -5.98 0.34
C ILE A 35 1.50 -4.78 -0.58
N ASN A 36 1.82 -3.64 0.01
CA ASN A 36 2.10 -2.45 -0.77
C ASN A 36 3.33 -1.75 -0.19
N THR A 37 4.40 -1.78 -0.94
CA THR A 37 5.67 -1.19 -0.51
C THR A 37 5.87 0.23 -1.04
N SER A 38 4.84 0.80 -1.63
CA SER A 38 4.92 2.11 -2.27
C SER A 38 3.64 2.90 -2.06
N CYS A 39 3.19 2.97 -0.84
CA CYS A 39 1.94 3.67 -0.53
C CYS A 39 2.00 5.14 -0.93
N GLU A 40 3.18 5.72 -0.94
CA GLU A 40 3.37 7.12 -1.32
C GLU A 40 3.03 7.37 -2.79
N HIS A 41 2.99 6.34 -3.60
CA HIS A 41 2.70 6.49 -5.04
C HIS A 41 1.26 6.18 -5.41
N ILE A 42 0.42 5.88 -4.44
CA ILE A 42 -0.98 5.59 -4.74
C ILE A 42 -1.76 6.88 -4.88
N VAL A 43 -2.29 7.09 -6.05
CA VAL A 43 -3.21 8.19 -6.28
C VAL A 43 -4.51 7.86 -5.58
N ASP A 44 -5.00 8.79 -4.78
CA ASP A 44 -6.23 8.59 -4.01
C ASP A 44 -6.11 7.38 -3.08
N PHE A 45 -5.12 7.46 -2.21
CA PHE A 45 -4.83 6.38 -1.28
C PHE A 45 -6.03 5.99 -0.44
N ASP A 46 -6.80 6.97 0.03
CA ASP A 46 -7.92 6.68 0.92
C ASP A 46 -8.97 5.81 0.24
N LYS A 47 -9.22 6.08 -1.04
CA LYS A 47 -10.15 5.27 -1.80
C LYS A 47 -9.63 3.85 -2.01
N TRP A 48 -8.36 3.74 -2.34
CA TRP A 48 -7.73 2.43 -2.51
C TRP A 48 -7.78 1.65 -1.21
N TRP A 49 -7.43 2.30 -0.11
CA TRP A 49 -7.43 1.67 1.20
C TRP A 49 -8.82 1.22 1.61
N ALA A 50 -9.82 2.06 1.35
CA ALA A 50 -11.20 1.72 1.68
C ALA A 50 -11.69 0.48 0.94
N GLY A 51 -11.10 0.18 -0.20
CA GLY A 51 -11.48 -1.01 -0.97
C GLY A 51 -10.94 -2.31 -0.40
N ILE A 52 -10.02 -2.26 0.53
CA ILE A 52 -9.48 -3.46 1.15
C ILE A 52 -10.43 -3.94 2.23
N PRO A 53 -10.82 -5.22 2.22
CA PRO A 53 -11.77 -5.74 3.21
C PRO A 53 -11.25 -5.62 4.63
N ASP A 54 -12.14 -5.38 5.57
CA ASP A 54 -11.78 -5.38 6.99
C ASP A 54 -11.29 -6.76 7.40
N GLY A 55 -10.31 -6.77 8.28
CA GLY A 55 -9.70 -8.02 8.74
C GLY A 55 -8.57 -8.53 7.86
N MET A 56 -8.38 -7.93 6.69
CA MET A 56 -7.32 -8.34 5.78
C MET A 56 -5.96 -8.12 6.40
N LEU A 57 -5.08 -9.10 6.27
CA LEU A 57 -3.69 -8.92 6.63
C LEU A 57 -3.06 -7.96 5.64
N VAL A 58 -2.42 -6.93 6.15
CA VAL A 58 -1.81 -5.90 5.31
C VAL A 58 -0.35 -5.69 5.72
N ILE A 59 0.48 -5.50 4.72
CA ILE A 59 1.89 -5.16 4.90
C ILE A 59 2.11 -3.89 4.08
N MET A 60 2.28 -2.77 4.76
CA MET A 60 2.30 -1.47 4.11
C MET A 60 3.60 -0.75 4.39
N GLN A 61 4.14 -0.11 3.37
CA GLN A 61 5.32 0.75 3.52
C GLN A 61 5.06 2.12 2.94
N ASN A 62 5.63 3.11 3.58
CA ASN A 62 5.62 4.48 3.13
C ASN A 62 6.98 5.09 3.50
N ASN A 63 7.18 6.35 3.16
CA ASN A 63 8.44 7.02 3.47
C ASN A 63 8.20 8.51 3.63
N ASP A 64 9.25 9.22 4.07
CA ASP A 64 9.22 10.67 4.21
C ASP A 64 10.12 11.36 3.20
N PHE A 65 10.41 10.70 2.10
CA PHE A 65 11.28 11.24 1.08
C PHE A 65 10.62 12.46 0.43
N ASP A 66 11.24 13.60 0.61
CA ASP A 66 10.75 14.85 0.05
C ASP A 66 11.69 15.25 -1.08
N ASP A 67 11.30 14.91 -2.29
CA ASP A 67 12.05 15.30 -3.47
C ASP A 67 11.15 16.18 -4.33
N GLU A 68 11.43 17.46 -4.30
CA GLU A 68 10.66 18.44 -5.05
C GLU A 68 10.69 18.18 -6.56
N GLU A 69 11.65 17.39 -7.02
CA GLU A 69 11.76 17.06 -8.44
C GLU A 69 10.93 15.85 -8.84
N HIS A 70 10.45 15.10 -7.86
CA HIS A 70 9.64 13.92 -8.14
C HIS A 70 8.17 14.21 -7.89
N GLU A 71 7.45 14.43 -8.93
CA GLU A 71 6.01 14.73 -8.86
C GLU A 71 5.17 13.50 -8.50
N HIS A 72 5.80 12.38 -8.17
CA HIS A 72 5.09 11.11 -8.07
C HIS A 72 4.83 10.63 -6.65
N ALA A 73 5.35 11.32 -5.67
CA ALA A 73 5.18 10.92 -4.27
C ALA A 73 4.23 11.88 -3.58
N ASP A 74 2.96 11.76 -3.92
CA ASP A 74 1.95 12.68 -3.41
C ASP A 74 1.53 12.36 -1.99
N ASP A 75 1.83 11.17 -1.50
CA ASP A 75 1.28 10.69 -0.25
C ASP A 75 2.33 10.18 0.72
N THR A 76 3.47 10.88 0.76
CA THR A 76 4.47 10.60 1.78
C THR A 76 3.93 10.99 3.15
N VAL A 77 4.49 10.36 4.17
CA VAL A 77 4.18 10.68 5.56
C VAL A 77 5.43 11.21 6.24
N THR A 78 5.27 11.93 7.33
CA THR A 78 6.40 12.54 8.02
C THR A 78 6.92 11.72 9.18
N SER A 79 6.18 10.70 9.59
CA SER A 79 6.58 9.85 10.71
C SER A 79 5.84 8.54 10.69
N LEU A 80 6.36 7.58 11.44
CA LEU A 80 5.65 6.32 11.65
C LEU A 80 4.31 6.55 12.33
N GLU A 81 4.25 7.49 13.23
CA GLU A 81 3.00 7.80 13.92
C GLU A 81 1.95 8.31 12.96
N GLU A 82 2.34 9.17 12.04
CA GLU A 82 1.41 9.67 11.03
C GLU A 82 0.92 8.52 10.15
N PHE A 83 1.83 7.66 9.72
CA PHE A 83 1.46 6.53 8.90
C PHE A 83 0.50 5.60 9.63
N SER A 84 0.77 5.33 10.89
CA SER A 84 -0.08 4.49 11.72
C SER A 84 -1.50 5.07 11.83
N LYS A 85 -1.59 6.36 12.05
CA LYS A 85 -2.89 7.03 12.14
C LYS A 85 -3.64 6.99 10.82
N ARG A 86 -2.92 7.12 9.74
CA ARG A 86 -3.53 7.13 8.42
C ARG A 86 -4.11 5.77 8.06
N LEU A 87 -3.40 4.70 8.35
CA LEU A 87 -3.91 3.36 8.10
C LEU A 87 -5.00 2.98 9.10
N ASN A 88 -4.79 3.31 10.35
CA ASN A 88 -5.74 3.00 11.41
C ASN A 88 -6.17 1.54 11.38
N VAL A 89 -5.20 0.65 11.34
CA VAL A 89 -5.47 -0.79 11.32
C VAL A 89 -6.13 -1.22 12.62
N SER A 90 -6.96 -2.25 12.57
CA SER A 90 -7.64 -2.73 13.76
C SER A 90 -6.70 -3.46 14.71
N GLU A 91 -5.64 -4.04 14.17
CA GLU A 91 -4.63 -4.74 14.97
C GLU A 91 -3.27 -4.52 14.34
N THR A 92 -2.32 -4.02 15.11
CA THR A 92 -0.95 -3.84 14.66
C THR A 92 -0.13 -5.04 15.09
N LEU A 93 0.44 -5.76 14.15
CA LEU A 93 1.30 -6.90 14.41
C LEU A 93 2.76 -6.50 14.45
N TYR A 94 3.13 -5.49 13.68
CA TYR A 94 4.49 -4.96 13.66
C TYR A 94 4.45 -3.54 13.12
N GLU A 95 5.27 -2.67 13.67
CA GLU A 95 5.55 -1.38 13.06
C GLU A 95 7.00 -1.00 13.33
N GLY A 96 7.59 -0.31 12.37
CA GLY A 96 8.99 0.06 12.51
C GLY A 96 9.43 1.09 11.49
N THR A 97 10.58 1.66 11.78
CA THR A 97 11.21 2.66 10.94
C THR A 97 12.60 2.17 10.55
N LEU A 98 12.89 2.25 9.27
CA LEU A 98 14.24 2.00 8.76
C LEU A 98 14.81 3.36 8.37
N ALA A 99 15.85 3.77 9.09
CA ALA A 99 16.53 5.02 8.80
C ALA A 99 17.52 4.78 7.66
N LEU A 100 17.31 5.47 6.56
CA LEU A 100 18.22 5.44 5.42
C LEU A 100 19.01 6.74 5.41
N GLU A 101 19.95 6.83 4.49
CA GLU A 101 20.84 7.98 4.47
C GLU A 101 20.11 9.28 4.21
N GLU A 102 19.13 9.24 3.31
CA GLU A 102 18.46 10.46 2.88
C GLU A 102 17.01 10.56 3.37
N TYR A 103 16.44 9.47 3.85
CA TYR A 103 15.05 9.47 4.27
C TYR A 103 14.79 8.26 5.14
N ASN A 104 13.59 8.21 5.71
CA ASN A 104 13.15 7.10 6.53
C ASN A 104 12.06 6.31 5.81
N ARG A 105 12.08 5.01 5.97
CA ARG A 105 11.00 4.17 5.49
C ARG A 105 10.25 3.63 6.68
N TYR A 106 8.96 3.56 6.53
CA TYR A 106 8.06 3.11 7.59
C TYR A 106 7.34 1.86 7.13
N MET A 107 7.18 0.90 8.03
CA MET A 107 6.47 -0.33 7.73
C MET A 107 5.45 -0.60 8.81
N ILE A 108 4.26 -1.00 8.40
CA ILE A 108 3.22 -1.45 9.31
C ILE A 108 2.69 -2.77 8.78
N VAL A 109 2.62 -3.75 9.66
CA VAL A 109 2.00 -5.03 9.39
C VAL A 109 0.85 -5.16 10.37
N GLY A 110 -0.33 -5.47 9.84
CA GLY A 110 -1.48 -5.55 10.72
C GLY A 110 -2.70 -6.12 10.03
N ARG A 111 -3.82 -6.01 10.71
CA ARG A 111 -5.12 -6.37 10.20
C ARG A 111 -5.94 -5.12 9.99
N LYS A 112 -6.47 -4.95 8.81
CA LYS A 112 -7.36 -3.85 8.55
C LYS A 112 -8.70 -4.11 9.28
#